data_a4070c69aa2a3e5a73a9235c62f5089f
#
_entry.id   a4070c69aa2a3e5a73a9235c62f5089f
#
_cell.length_a   1.000
_cell.length_b   1.000
_cell.length_c   1.000
_cell.angle_alpha   90.00
_cell.angle_beta   90.00
_cell.angle_gamma   90.00
#
_symmetry.space_group_name_H-M   'P 1'
#
loop_
_entity.id
_entity.type
_entity.pdbx_description
1 polymer ?
#
loop_
_entity_poly.entity_id
_entity_poly.type
_entity_poly.pdbx_seq_one_letter_code
_entity_poly.pdbx_strand_id
1 'polypeptide(L)'
;MPKIVENVGVETVVHKELGRKLGLWAAVAISLGTTVGSGIFSSIQEVAAASGTALITILAFLIGGIINIPANLVYAELATAYPEDGGQYVYFREAGFKGLAFWCGWISFWATDPPSISIMALAIASYLGFFTGWSDLTLRFIAVALVLIFMIVHVRSVEGGSKFQTFITFFKILPFILLIGYGLFHLNGGLYSAPAIEGSNIGILALLAGISATTWSFDGMGAVCYMTGEIKDPKKTMPRALIITVIAVTIIYVSLSFVVTGLLPIDQLASSDSPIADAASMLPGIGGAAGTITAIMAIIVIIGSLSSCIMFQPRIEYAMAKDGLWFKSFAKVHPKFETPHISIIIQCAYAIVLIFATDLASLLGYFTLVALMKNFLTFSMIFFLRRKKSGYNPLWKMRGGYFMAGVAMVVTFTLIASTFLWAPTAGLIAGVISIVTGIPAYYFFKHKYHIA
;
A
#
# COMPACT_ATOMS: atom_id res chain seq x y z
N MET A 1 8.64 23.77 22.97
CA MET A 1 9.11 23.90 24.36
C MET A 1 9.37 22.50 24.88
N PRO A 2 10.55 22.17 25.37
CA PRO A 2 10.83 20.85 25.93
C PRO A 2 10.10 20.72 27.28
N LYS A 3 9.33 19.65 27.46
CA LYS A 3 8.75 19.30 28.77
C LYS A 3 9.88 18.75 29.64
N ILE A 4 10.11 19.45 30.73
CA ILE A 4 10.99 19.03 31.84
C ILE A 4 10.25 17.88 32.54
N VAL A 5 10.87 16.72 32.61
CA VAL A 5 10.47 15.59 33.44
C VAL A 5 11.47 15.44 34.56
N GLU A 6 10.95 15.39 35.78
CA GLU A 6 11.67 15.33 37.04
C GLU A 6 12.66 14.14 37.12
N ASN A 7 13.77 14.45 37.78
CA ASN A 7 14.87 13.53 38.08
C ASN A 7 14.47 12.37 39.00
N VAL A 8 14.55 11.16 38.48
CA VAL A 8 14.87 9.97 39.27
C VAL A 8 15.96 9.23 38.49
N GLY A 9 17.17 9.14 39.04
CA GLY A 9 18.41 8.53 38.59
C GLY A 9 18.43 7.51 37.45
N VAL A 10 17.92 7.83 36.29
CA VAL A 10 18.00 7.07 35.03
C VAL A 10 18.66 8.00 34.04
N GLU A 11 19.74 7.59 33.41
CA GLU A 11 20.35 8.28 32.27
C GLU A 11 19.24 8.68 31.32
N THR A 12 19.00 9.98 31.16
CA THR A 12 18.10 10.55 30.16
C THR A 12 18.70 10.28 28.79
N VAL A 13 18.35 9.14 28.20
CA VAL A 13 18.58 8.91 26.78
C VAL A 13 17.71 9.92 26.06
N VAL A 14 18.31 11.02 25.62
CA VAL A 14 17.65 12.01 24.76
C VAL A 14 17.32 11.27 23.46
N HIS A 15 16.09 10.77 23.36
CA HIS A 15 15.59 10.18 22.11
C HIS A 15 15.47 11.32 21.10
N LYS A 16 16.43 11.38 20.16
CA LYS A 16 16.36 12.29 19.02
C LYS A 16 15.11 11.92 18.20
N GLU A 17 14.18 12.85 18.06
CA GLU A 17 12.98 12.63 17.25
C GLU A 17 13.30 12.71 15.76
N LEU A 18 12.47 12.04 14.93
CA LEU A 18 12.54 12.13 13.47
C LEU A 18 12.16 13.56 13.04
N GLY A 19 13.00 14.19 12.20
CA GLY A 19 12.80 15.58 11.80
C GLY A 19 11.76 15.74 10.68
N ARG A 20 10.98 16.84 10.69
CA ARG A 20 10.03 17.19 9.62
C ARG A 20 10.76 17.64 8.36
N LYS A 21 11.07 16.72 7.47
CA LYS A 21 11.88 16.96 6.25
C LYS A 21 11.09 16.82 4.95
N LEU A 22 9.95 16.11 4.97
CA LEU A 22 9.20 15.70 3.79
C LEU A 22 8.18 16.76 3.37
N GLY A 23 8.27 17.23 2.13
CA GLY A 23 7.32 18.17 1.52
C GLY A 23 6.18 17.47 0.79
N LEU A 24 5.32 18.25 0.11
CA LEU A 24 4.14 17.77 -0.60
C LEU A 24 4.46 16.67 -1.64
N TRP A 25 5.45 16.92 -2.50
CA TRP A 25 5.77 15.96 -3.56
C TRP A 25 6.40 14.67 -3.04
N ALA A 26 7.14 14.74 -1.92
CA ALA A 26 7.60 13.54 -1.23
C ALA A 26 6.43 12.73 -0.64
N ALA A 27 5.46 13.42 -0.03
CA ALA A 27 4.25 12.79 0.49
C ALA A 27 3.41 12.11 -0.61
N VAL A 28 3.21 12.81 -1.74
CA VAL A 28 2.56 12.24 -2.94
C VAL A 28 3.35 11.04 -3.46
N ALA A 29 4.67 11.16 -3.56
CA ALA A 29 5.52 10.09 -4.08
C ALA A 29 5.51 8.83 -3.22
N ILE A 30 5.39 8.95 -1.90
CA ILE A 30 5.24 7.81 -0.99
C ILE A 30 3.92 7.09 -1.25
N SER A 31 2.79 7.80 -1.24
CA SER A 31 1.47 7.21 -1.45
C SER A 31 1.28 6.69 -2.88
N LEU A 32 1.55 7.52 -3.89
CA LEU A 32 1.46 7.14 -5.30
C LEU A 32 2.46 6.02 -5.63
N GLY A 33 3.67 6.13 -5.05
CA GLY A 33 4.74 5.14 -5.19
C GLY A 33 4.38 3.77 -4.63
N THR A 34 3.62 3.71 -3.57
CA THR A 34 3.14 2.45 -3.01
C THR A 34 1.97 1.88 -3.82
N THR A 35 0.99 2.73 -4.17
CA THR A 35 -0.24 2.30 -4.84
C THR A 35 -0.01 1.84 -6.27
N VAL A 36 0.72 2.61 -7.08
CA VAL A 36 1.06 2.19 -8.45
C VAL A 36 2.21 1.18 -8.38
N GLY A 37 1.85 -0.08 -8.24
CA GLY A 37 2.78 -1.21 -8.04
C GLY A 37 2.49 -2.37 -8.99
N SER A 38 2.77 -3.59 -8.51
CA SER A 38 2.51 -4.83 -9.26
C SER A 38 1.02 -5.07 -9.51
N GLY A 39 0.15 -4.51 -8.65
CA GLY A 39 -1.28 -4.76 -8.69
C GLY A 39 -1.95 -4.43 -10.02
N ILE A 40 -1.59 -3.32 -10.65
CA ILE A 40 -2.22 -2.91 -11.91
C ILE A 40 -1.94 -3.87 -13.08
N PHE A 41 -0.79 -4.57 -13.06
CA PHE A 41 -0.43 -5.50 -14.12
C PHE A 41 -1.31 -6.77 -14.13
N SER A 42 -1.73 -7.25 -12.96
CA SER A 42 -2.64 -8.41 -12.82
C SER A 42 -4.12 -8.00 -12.77
N SER A 43 -4.44 -6.90 -12.10
CA SER A 43 -5.84 -6.50 -11.87
C SER A 43 -6.62 -6.21 -13.15
N ILE A 44 -5.97 -5.80 -14.25
CA ILE A 44 -6.67 -5.57 -15.52
C ILE A 44 -7.34 -6.86 -16.02
N GLN A 45 -6.64 -8.00 -15.96
CA GLN A 45 -7.19 -9.30 -16.27
C GLN A 45 -8.37 -9.67 -15.38
N GLU A 46 -8.16 -9.58 -14.06
CA GLU A 46 -9.18 -9.94 -13.06
C GLU A 46 -10.43 -9.06 -13.18
N VAL A 47 -10.25 -7.76 -13.40
CA VAL A 47 -11.37 -6.83 -13.61
C VAL A 47 -12.07 -7.10 -14.92
N ALA A 48 -11.36 -7.40 -16.01
CA ALA A 48 -11.95 -7.76 -17.29
C ALA A 48 -12.78 -9.04 -17.20
N ALA A 49 -12.24 -10.08 -16.54
CA ALA A 49 -12.96 -11.34 -16.30
C ALA A 49 -14.21 -11.16 -15.44
N ALA A 50 -14.11 -10.36 -14.37
CA ALA A 50 -15.23 -10.09 -13.48
C ALA A 50 -16.32 -9.20 -14.12
N SER A 51 -15.91 -8.25 -14.96
CA SER A 51 -16.79 -7.25 -15.61
C SER A 51 -17.44 -7.76 -16.90
N GLY A 52 -16.81 -8.68 -17.61
CA GLY A 52 -17.32 -9.30 -18.84
C GLY A 52 -17.40 -8.38 -20.07
N THR A 53 -17.24 -7.05 -19.93
CA THR A 53 -17.27 -6.09 -21.05
C THR A 53 -16.25 -4.97 -20.86
N ALA A 54 -15.77 -4.38 -21.96
CA ALA A 54 -14.84 -3.27 -21.95
C ALA A 54 -15.39 -2.06 -21.18
N LEU A 55 -16.64 -1.68 -21.40
CA LEU A 55 -17.26 -0.53 -20.75
C LEU A 55 -17.37 -0.72 -19.24
N ILE A 56 -17.83 -1.91 -18.78
CA ILE A 56 -17.94 -2.18 -17.33
C ILE A 56 -16.56 -2.26 -16.69
N THR A 57 -15.53 -2.77 -17.38
CA THR A 57 -14.13 -2.75 -16.92
C THR A 57 -13.63 -1.32 -16.66
N ILE A 58 -13.85 -0.41 -17.60
CA ILE A 58 -13.46 1.01 -17.44
C ILE A 58 -14.23 1.67 -16.28
N LEU A 59 -15.56 1.44 -16.22
CA LEU A 59 -16.39 1.96 -15.13
C LEU A 59 -16.00 1.39 -13.77
N ALA A 60 -15.59 0.13 -13.70
CA ALA A 60 -15.09 -0.49 -12.47
C ALA A 60 -13.84 0.23 -11.92
N PHE A 61 -12.86 0.56 -12.77
CA PHE A 61 -11.70 1.35 -12.36
C PHE A 61 -12.07 2.78 -11.98
N LEU A 62 -13.01 3.43 -12.70
CA LEU A 62 -13.45 4.77 -12.37
C LEU A 62 -14.17 4.81 -11.00
N ILE A 63 -15.13 3.92 -10.80
CA ILE A 63 -15.88 3.87 -9.55
C ILE A 63 -14.98 3.37 -8.42
N GLY A 64 -14.12 2.37 -8.67
CA GLY A 64 -13.09 1.90 -7.75
C GLY A 64 -12.20 3.04 -7.24
N GLY A 65 -11.80 3.97 -8.12
CA GLY A 65 -11.06 5.18 -7.71
C GLY A 65 -11.92 6.13 -6.88
N ILE A 66 -13.15 6.41 -7.29
CA ILE A 66 -14.06 7.34 -6.60
C ILE A 66 -14.39 6.86 -5.18
N ILE A 67 -14.66 5.57 -4.98
CA ILE A 67 -14.97 5.00 -3.66
C ILE A 67 -13.80 5.01 -2.69
N ASN A 68 -12.57 5.21 -3.18
CA ASN A 68 -11.39 5.42 -2.34
C ASN A 68 -11.22 6.87 -1.85
N ILE A 69 -11.97 7.85 -2.41
CA ILE A 69 -11.93 9.24 -1.94
C ILE A 69 -12.35 9.35 -0.45
N PRO A 70 -13.48 8.78 -0.01
CA PRO A 70 -13.87 8.79 1.41
C PRO A 70 -12.79 8.22 2.34
N ALA A 71 -12.17 7.11 1.99
CA ALA A 71 -11.09 6.50 2.77
C ALA A 71 -9.89 7.46 2.92
N ASN A 72 -9.46 8.09 1.84
CA ASN A 72 -8.35 9.05 1.86
C ASN A 72 -8.69 10.34 2.65
N LEU A 73 -9.93 10.79 2.64
CA LEU A 73 -10.39 11.91 3.47
C LEU A 73 -10.38 11.55 4.97
N VAL A 74 -10.75 10.32 5.33
CA VAL A 74 -10.62 9.82 6.71
C VAL A 74 -9.16 9.80 7.14
N TYR A 75 -8.27 9.25 6.32
CA TYR A 75 -6.84 9.25 6.60
C TYR A 75 -6.27 10.67 6.76
N ALA A 76 -6.68 11.62 5.90
CA ALA A 76 -6.26 13.01 5.99
C ALA A 76 -6.67 13.66 7.32
N GLU A 77 -7.88 13.42 7.79
CA GLU A 77 -8.34 13.95 9.08
C GLU A 77 -7.59 13.32 10.25
N LEU A 78 -7.46 11.99 10.29
CA LEU A 78 -6.74 11.28 11.34
C LEU A 78 -5.27 11.68 11.41
N ALA A 79 -4.59 11.75 10.26
CA ALA A 79 -3.20 12.17 10.17
C ALA A 79 -2.97 13.62 10.62
N THR A 80 -3.93 14.52 10.34
CA THR A 80 -3.84 15.91 10.78
C THR A 80 -4.29 16.12 12.23
N ALA A 81 -5.06 15.21 12.80
CA ALA A 81 -5.40 15.22 14.21
C ALA A 81 -4.19 14.78 15.06
N TYR A 82 -3.44 13.79 14.57
CA TYR A 82 -2.29 13.20 15.25
C TYR A 82 -1.10 13.16 14.30
N PRO A 83 -0.38 14.29 14.13
CA PRO A 83 0.73 14.40 13.18
C PRO A 83 2.03 13.76 13.73
N GLU A 84 1.94 12.47 14.01
CA GLU A 84 3.00 11.60 14.51
C GLU A 84 3.29 10.46 13.53
N ASP A 85 4.46 9.81 13.68
CA ASP A 85 4.81 8.61 12.92
C ASP A 85 4.15 7.37 13.52
N GLY A 86 3.81 6.39 12.66
CA GLY A 86 3.17 5.13 13.07
C GLY A 86 1.77 4.91 12.51
N GLY A 87 1.20 5.87 11.78
CA GLY A 87 -0.04 5.70 11.01
C GLY A 87 -1.22 5.16 11.83
N GLN A 88 -1.79 4.04 11.38
CA GLN A 88 -2.99 3.44 11.96
C GLN A 88 -2.83 3.09 13.46
N TYR A 89 -1.64 2.65 13.88
CA TYR A 89 -1.32 2.39 15.28
C TYR A 89 -1.63 3.58 16.18
N VAL A 90 -1.21 4.79 15.75
CA VAL A 90 -1.43 6.04 16.49
C VAL A 90 -2.92 6.33 16.64
N TYR A 91 -3.71 6.12 15.58
CA TYR A 91 -5.15 6.41 15.60
C TYR A 91 -5.92 5.52 16.59
N PHE A 92 -5.55 4.24 16.68
CA PHE A 92 -6.13 3.32 17.68
C PHE A 92 -5.70 3.68 19.10
N ARG A 93 -4.41 4.03 19.30
CA ARG A 93 -3.87 4.46 20.59
C ARG A 93 -4.62 5.69 21.12
N GLU A 94 -4.77 6.71 20.28
CA GLU A 94 -5.42 7.98 20.63
C GLU A 94 -6.93 7.83 20.84
N ALA A 95 -7.56 6.89 20.16
CA ALA A 95 -8.95 6.53 20.42
C ALA A 95 -9.14 5.84 21.79
N GLY A 96 -8.05 5.41 22.44
CA GLY A 96 -8.07 4.74 23.74
C GLY A 96 -8.08 3.23 23.67
N PHE A 97 -7.96 2.64 22.48
CA PHE A 97 -7.97 1.20 22.25
C PHE A 97 -6.53 0.63 22.23
N LYS A 98 -5.81 0.68 23.37
CA LYS A 98 -4.40 0.23 23.48
C LYS A 98 -4.18 -1.18 22.96
N GLY A 99 -5.08 -2.13 23.28
CA GLY A 99 -4.99 -3.52 22.78
C GLY A 99 -5.14 -3.62 21.27
N LEU A 100 -6.05 -2.82 20.67
CA LEU A 100 -6.25 -2.78 19.23
C LEU A 100 -5.07 -2.08 18.52
N ALA A 101 -4.50 -1.04 19.14
CA ALA A 101 -3.28 -0.39 18.66
C ALA A 101 -2.12 -1.40 18.60
N PHE A 102 -1.90 -2.14 19.69
CA PHE A 102 -0.89 -3.18 19.72
C PHE A 102 -1.13 -4.25 18.65
N TRP A 103 -2.37 -4.76 18.55
CA TRP A 103 -2.73 -5.76 17.54
C TRP A 103 -2.46 -5.22 16.11
N CYS A 104 -2.82 -3.96 15.82
CA CYS A 104 -2.54 -3.34 14.53
C CYS A 104 -1.05 -3.39 14.18
N GLY A 105 -0.17 -3.00 15.09
CA GLY A 105 1.27 -3.05 14.85
C GLY A 105 1.83 -4.48 14.83
N TRP A 106 1.29 -5.37 15.67
CA TRP A 106 1.65 -6.79 15.66
C TRP A 106 1.41 -7.44 14.31
N ILE A 107 0.21 -7.27 13.75
CA ILE A 107 -0.12 -7.81 12.43
C ILE A 107 0.61 -7.07 11.30
N SER A 108 0.92 -5.80 11.48
CA SER A 108 1.75 -5.07 10.52
C SER A 108 3.10 -5.74 10.36
N PHE A 109 3.78 -6.04 11.45
CA PHE A 109 5.08 -6.69 11.41
C PHE A 109 5.01 -8.13 10.90
N TRP A 110 4.06 -8.94 11.37
CA TRP A 110 4.06 -10.38 11.06
C TRP A 110 3.33 -10.74 9.76
N ALA A 111 2.29 -10.00 9.38
CA ALA A 111 1.40 -10.39 8.30
C ALA A 111 1.31 -9.41 7.11
N THR A 112 1.75 -8.15 7.25
CA THR A 112 1.60 -7.18 6.15
C THR A 112 2.91 -6.54 5.70
N ASP A 113 3.70 -5.94 6.57
CA ASP A 113 4.77 -5.03 6.15
C ASP A 113 6.00 -5.78 5.59
N PRO A 114 6.72 -6.64 6.32
CA PRO A 114 7.77 -7.47 5.73
C PRO A 114 7.29 -8.42 4.61
N PRO A 115 6.09 -9.07 4.72
CA PRO A 115 5.56 -9.83 3.59
C PRO A 115 5.39 -9.01 2.31
N SER A 116 4.93 -7.75 2.37
CA SER A 116 4.81 -6.90 1.19
C SER A 116 6.16 -6.57 0.54
N ILE A 117 7.21 -6.38 1.34
CA ILE A 117 8.58 -6.23 0.85
C ILE A 117 9.01 -7.48 0.07
N SER A 118 8.74 -8.67 0.62
CA SER A 118 9.06 -9.94 -0.03
C SER A 118 8.27 -10.13 -1.33
N ILE A 119 6.95 -9.83 -1.32
CA ILE A 119 6.08 -9.85 -2.50
C ILE A 119 6.67 -9.00 -3.63
N MET A 120 7.04 -7.75 -3.34
CA MET A 120 7.60 -6.85 -4.34
C MET A 120 8.95 -7.35 -4.87
N ALA A 121 9.83 -7.84 -4.00
CA ALA A 121 11.14 -8.34 -4.39
C ALA A 121 11.04 -9.61 -5.25
N LEU A 122 10.17 -10.56 -4.89
CA LEU A 122 9.90 -11.77 -5.65
C LEU A 122 9.23 -11.46 -7.00
N ALA A 123 8.32 -10.49 -7.04
CA ALA A 123 7.70 -10.06 -8.30
C ALA A 123 8.74 -9.48 -9.27
N ILE A 124 9.67 -8.63 -8.81
CA ILE A 124 10.77 -8.14 -9.65
C ILE A 124 11.63 -9.32 -10.16
N ALA A 125 11.97 -10.26 -9.28
CA ALA A 125 12.75 -11.43 -9.64
C ALA A 125 12.03 -12.29 -10.69
N SER A 126 10.73 -12.48 -10.58
CA SER A 126 9.91 -13.20 -11.56
C SER A 126 9.98 -12.56 -12.96
N TYR A 127 9.80 -11.24 -13.04
CA TYR A 127 9.94 -10.52 -14.32
C TYR A 127 11.36 -10.58 -14.88
N LEU A 128 12.40 -10.56 -14.03
CA LEU A 128 13.77 -10.78 -14.48
C LEU A 128 13.98 -12.20 -15.00
N GLY A 129 13.36 -13.20 -14.39
CA GLY A 129 13.38 -14.59 -14.84
C GLY A 129 12.86 -14.77 -16.26
N PHE A 130 11.87 -13.97 -16.66
CA PHE A 130 11.35 -13.95 -18.04
C PHE A 130 12.43 -13.64 -19.09
N PHE A 131 13.40 -12.76 -18.75
CA PHE A 131 14.47 -12.40 -19.69
C PHE A 131 15.67 -13.33 -19.64
N THR A 132 15.96 -13.88 -18.46
CA THR A 132 17.28 -14.47 -18.18
C THR A 132 17.26 -15.99 -18.18
N GLY A 133 16.08 -16.60 -17.91
CA GLY A 133 15.97 -18.04 -17.72
C GLY A 133 16.77 -18.57 -16.52
N TRP A 134 17.15 -17.69 -15.58
CA TRP A 134 17.91 -18.07 -14.39
C TRP A 134 17.10 -18.97 -13.45
N SER A 135 17.81 -19.77 -12.66
CA SER A 135 17.17 -20.65 -11.68
C SER A 135 16.42 -19.84 -10.61
N ASP A 136 15.37 -20.42 -10.04
CA ASP A 136 14.60 -19.81 -8.95
C ASP A 136 15.49 -19.36 -7.79
N LEU A 137 16.48 -20.18 -7.42
CA LEU A 137 17.44 -19.82 -6.37
C LEU A 137 18.24 -18.55 -6.72
N THR A 138 18.71 -18.42 -7.96
CA THR A 138 19.42 -17.21 -8.42
C THR A 138 18.51 -15.99 -8.34
N LEU A 139 17.26 -16.13 -8.76
CA LEU A 139 16.28 -15.05 -8.73
C LEU A 139 15.94 -14.61 -7.28
N ARG A 140 15.87 -15.56 -6.34
CA ARG A 140 15.71 -15.25 -4.90
C ARG A 140 16.91 -14.48 -4.35
N PHE A 141 18.13 -14.81 -4.72
CA PHE A 141 19.31 -14.02 -4.33
C PHE A 141 19.29 -12.60 -4.91
N ILE A 142 18.78 -12.40 -6.12
CA ILE A 142 18.58 -11.07 -6.69
C ILE A 142 17.52 -10.30 -5.90
N ALA A 143 16.41 -10.94 -5.53
CA ALA A 143 15.39 -10.33 -4.68
C ALA A 143 16.00 -9.86 -3.34
N VAL A 144 16.83 -10.69 -2.71
CA VAL A 144 17.58 -10.30 -1.49
C VAL A 144 18.50 -9.11 -1.74
N ALA A 145 19.25 -9.11 -2.83
CA ALA A 145 20.15 -8.00 -3.16
C ALA A 145 19.39 -6.67 -3.31
N LEU A 146 18.20 -6.68 -3.93
CA LEU A 146 17.33 -5.51 -4.05
C LEU A 146 16.87 -5.01 -2.68
N VAL A 147 16.41 -5.91 -1.80
CA VAL A 147 16.01 -5.54 -0.43
C VAL A 147 17.18 -4.92 0.32
N LEU A 148 18.39 -5.48 0.22
CA LEU A 148 19.59 -4.94 0.88
C LEU A 148 19.99 -3.56 0.33
N ILE A 149 19.91 -3.35 -0.98
CA ILE A 149 20.21 -2.05 -1.61
C ILE A 149 19.26 -0.97 -1.04
N PHE A 150 17.95 -1.21 -1.07
CA PHE A 150 16.98 -0.23 -0.57
C PHE A 150 17.03 -0.08 0.95
N MET A 151 17.31 -1.14 1.69
CA MET A 151 17.60 -1.05 3.12
C MET A 151 18.74 -0.05 3.40
N ILE A 152 19.87 -0.17 2.68
CA ILE A 152 21.02 0.73 2.84
C ILE A 152 20.64 2.17 2.48
N VAL A 153 19.91 2.38 1.40
CA VAL A 153 19.45 3.72 0.97
C VAL A 153 18.63 4.38 2.06
N HIS A 154 17.61 3.69 2.61
CA HIS A 154 16.68 4.27 3.57
C HIS A 154 17.23 4.32 5.01
N VAL A 155 18.22 3.50 5.35
CA VAL A 155 18.96 3.65 6.62
C VAL A 155 19.83 4.88 6.60
N ARG A 156 20.45 5.23 5.45
CA ARG A 156 21.45 6.31 5.34
C ARG A 156 20.86 7.72 5.28
N SER A 157 19.60 7.90 4.87
CA SER A 157 19.04 9.26 4.81
C SER A 157 17.51 9.23 4.57
N VAL A 158 16.78 9.96 5.41
CA VAL A 158 15.36 10.25 5.17
C VAL A 158 15.21 11.18 3.96
N GLU A 159 15.99 12.25 3.91
CA GLU A 159 15.90 13.24 2.83
C GLU A 159 16.39 12.68 1.49
N GLY A 160 17.53 11.99 1.49
CA GLY A 160 18.05 11.32 0.28
C GLY A 160 17.14 10.22 -0.21
N GLY A 161 16.63 9.38 0.69
CA GLY A 161 15.63 8.35 0.38
C GLY A 161 14.34 8.95 -0.19
N SER A 162 13.86 10.06 0.35
CA SER A 162 12.67 10.75 -0.14
C SER A 162 12.87 11.41 -1.51
N LYS A 163 14.04 12.00 -1.78
CA LYS A 163 14.38 12.51 -3.12
C LYS A 163 14.46 11.38 -4.16
N PHE A 164 15.10 10.28 -3.80
CA PHE A 164 15.14 9.07 -4.62
C PHE A 164 13.72 8.53 -4.85
N GLN A 165 12.91 8.40 -3.78
CA GLN A 165 11.52 7.96 -3.89
C GLN A 165 10.68 8.86 -4.78
N THR A 166 10.86 10.17 -4.68
CA THR A 166 10.18 11.13 -5.56
C THR A 166 10.59 10.92 -7.02
N PHE A 167 11.87 10.84 -7.29
CA PHE A 167 12.40 10.60 -8.64
C PHE A 167 11.87 9.28 -9.23
N ILE A 168 12.02 8.15 -8.51
CA ILE A 168 11.62 6.84 -9.03
C ILE A 168 10.09 6.75 -9.20
N THR A 169 9.31 7.43 -8.36
CA THR A 169 7.85 7.46 -8.48
C THR A 169 7.40 8.18 -9.74
N PHE A 170 7.97 9.32 -10.06
CA PHE A 170 7.64 10.00 -11.31
C PHE A 170 8.20 9.27 -12.53
N PHE A 171 9.40 8.70 -12.41
CA PHE A 171 10.00 7.92 -13.48
C PHE A 171 9.17 6.68 -13.84
N LYS A 172 8.63 5.96 -12.87
CA LYS A 172 7.80 4.76 -13.10
C LYS A 172 6.42 5.05 -13.72
N ILE A 173 5.94 6.30 -13.67
CA ILE A 173 4.69 6.70 -14.33
C ILE A 173 4.93 6.89 -15.83
N LEU A 174 6.14 7.23 -16.25
CA LEU A 174 6.48 7.50 -17.64
C LEU A 174 6.10 6.35 -18.60
N PRO A 175 6.38 5.07 -18.33
CA PRO A 175 5.94 3.98 -19.18
C PRO A 175 4.42 3.92 -19.39
N PHE A 176 3.62 4.18 -18.34
CA PHE A 176 2.15 4.25 -18.49
C PHE A 176 1.72 5.41 -19.38
N ILE A 177 2.33 6.59 -19.22
CA ILE A 177 2.05 7.76 -20.06
C ILE A 177 2.37 7.45 -21.53
N LEU A 178 3.49 6.79 -21.79
CA LEU A 178 3.89 6.41 -23.15
C LEU A 178 2.93 5.37 -23.76
N LEU A 179 2.58 4.32 -23.02
CA LEU A 179 1.63 3.31 -23.46
C LEU A 179 0.24 3.89 -23.72
N ILE A 180 -0.27 4.69 -22.79
CA ILE A 180 -1.57 5.36 -22.92
C ILE A 180 -1.53 6.32 -24.09
N GLY A 181 -0.52 7.19 -24.15
CA GLY A 181 -0.39 8.21 -25.20
C GLY A 181 -0.32 7.59 -26.60
N TYR A 182 0.54 6.58 -26.79
CA TYR A 182 0.66 5.92 -28.08
C TYR A 182 -0.56 5.06 -28.42
N GLY A 183 -1.12 4.36 -27.44
CA GLY A 183 -2.30 3.53 -27.62
C GLY A 183 -3.55 4.31 -28.01
N LEU A 184 -3.73 5.54 -27.51
CA LEU A 184 -4.87 6.39 -27.88
C LEU A 184 -5.00 6.65 -29.38
N PHE A 185 -3.90 6.62 -30.14
CA PHE A 185 -3.93 6.81 -31.60
C PHE A 185 -4.26 5.54 -32.39
N HIS A 186 -4.35 4.38 -31.73
CA HIS A 186 -4.51 3.08 -32.36
C HIS A 186 -5.73 2.30 -31.86
N LEU A 187 -6.67 2.98 -31.21
CA LEU A 187 -7.86 2.35 -30.63
C LEU A 187 -8.78 1.79 -31.71
N ASN A 188 -9.26 0.58 -31.48
CA ASN A 188 -10.37 -0.01 -32.24
C ASN A 188 -11.70 0.24 -31.52
N GLY A 189 -12.47 1.24 -32.00
CA GLY A 189 -13.75 1.61 -31.40
C GLY A 189 -14.77 0.48 -31.35
N GLY A 190 -14.68 -0.51 -32.24
CA GLY A 190 -15.57 -1.69 -32.27
C GLY A 190 -15.43 -2.56 -31.02
N LEU A 191 -14.28 -2.59 -30.36
CA LEU A 191 -14.06 -3.40 -29.17
C LEU A 191 -14.88 -2.94 -27.95
N TYR A 192 -15.23 -1.65 -27.89
CA TYR A 192 -16.07 -1.12 -26.80
C TYR A 192 -17.53 -1.56 -26.90
N SER A 193 -17.98 -1.94 -28.10
CA SER A 193 -19.33 -2.44 -28.39
C SER A 193 -19.38 -3.97 -28.54
N ALA A 194 -18.26 -4.65 -28.28
CA ALA A 194 -18.19 -6.10 -28.34
C ALA A 194 -19.18 -6.75 -27.34
N PRO A 195 -19.74 -7.92 -27.66
CA PRO A 195 -20.62 -8.64 -26.74
C PRO A 195 -19.88 -9.02 -25.47
N ALA A 196 -20.65 -9.22 -24.38
CA ALA A 196 -20.10 -9.69 -23.13
C ALA A 196 -19.48 -11.10 -23.28
N ILE A 197 -18.48 -11.40 -22.44
CA ILE A 197 -17.91 -12.74 -22.34
C ILE A 197 -19.01 -13.72 -21.98
N GLU A 198 -19.09 -14.85 -22.72
CA GLU A 198 -20.10 -15.89 -22.49
C GLU A 198 -20.02 -16.43 -21.06
N GLY A 199 -21.16 -16.51 -20.37
CA GLY A 199 -21.25 -16.95 -18.98
C GLY A 199 -20.82 -15.90 -17.92
N SER A 200 -20.42 -14.68 -18.34
CA SER A 200 -20.08 -13.61 -17.39
C SER A 200 -21.32 -13.03 -16.70
N ASN A 201 -21.12 -12.39 -15.54
CA ASN A 201 -22.16 -11.60 -14.89
C ASN A 201 -22.65 -10.48 -15.80
N ILE A 202 -23.91 -10.02 -15.59
CA ILE A 202 -24.53 -8.97 -16.41
C ILE A 202 -24.92 -7.78 -15.53
N GLY A 203 -24.88 -6.57 -16.12
CA GLY A 203 -25.40 -5.36 -15.49
C GLY A 203 -24.71 -4.99 -14.18
N ILE A 204 -25.49 -4.74 -13.14
CA ILE A 204 -24.97 -4.26 -11.84
C ILE A 204 -24.09 -5.31 -11.14
N LEU A 205 -24.35 -6.59 -11.29
CA LEU A 205 -23.55 -7.65 -10.70
C LEU A 205 -22.14 -7.69 -11.30
N ALA A 206 -22.04 -7.55 -12.63
CA ALA A 206 -20.75 -7.44 -13.33
C ALA A 206 -19.95 -6.21 -12.84
N LEU A 207 -20.63 -5.07 -12.68
CA LEU A 207 -20.01 -3.85 -12.18
C LEU A 207 -19.50 -4.01 -10.74
N LEU A 208 -20.30 -4.59 -9.84
CA LEU A 208 -19.90 -4.83 -8.45
C LEU A 208 -18.73 -5.82 -8.36
N ALA A 209 -18.75 -6.90 -9.16
CA ALA A 209 -17.63 -7.84 -9.24
C ALA A 209 -16.36 -7.16 -9.77
N GLY A 210 -16.47 -6.36 -10.84
CA GLY A 210 -15.37 -5.59 -11.39
C GLY A 210 -14.78 -4.60 -10.38
N ILE A 211 -15.62 -3.83 -9.66
CA ILE A 211 -15.15 -2.92 -8.60
C ILE A 211 -14.41 -3.70 -7.50
N SER A 212 -14.92 -4.85 -7.09
CA SER A 212 -14.25 -5.70 -6.10
C SER A 212 -12.87 -6.13 -6.57
N ALA A 213 -12.72 -6.51 -7.83
CA ALA A 213 -11.43 -6.90 -8.42
C ALA A 213 -10.42 -5.75 -8.51
N THR A 214 -10.86 -4.48 -8.50
CA THR A 214 -9.92 -3.33 -8.49
C THR A 214 -9.24 -3.09 -7.15
N THR A 215 -9.67 -3.73 -6.07
CA THR A 215 -9.26 -3.40 -4.68
C THR A 215 -7.76 -3.40 -4.49
N TRP A 216 -7.10 -4.44 -4.99
CA TRP A 216 -5.65 -4.59 -4.88
C TRP A 216 -4.88 -3.45 -5.59
N SER A 217 -5.39 -3.00 -6.74
CA SER A 217 -4.76 -1.89 -7.48
C SER A 217 -4.78 -0.57 -6.72
N PHE A 218 -5.79 -0.33 -5.89
CA PHE A 218 -5.96 0.92 -5.16
C PHE A 218 -5.43 0.89 -3.73
N ASP A 219 -4.83 -0.21 -3.27
CA ASP A 219 -4.23 -0.28 -1.94
C ASP A 219 -2.95 0.56 -1.84
N GLY A 220 -2.58 0.97 -0.63
CA GLY A 220 -1.35 1.72 -0.37
C GLY A 220 -1.47 3.25 -0.37
N MET A 221 -2.62 3.84 -0.75
CA MET A 221 -2.77 5.31 -0.79
C MET A 221 -2.51 5.98 0.57
N GLY A 222 -2.82 5.29 1.68
CA GLY A 222 -2.58 5.76 3.04
C GLY A 222 -1.13 5.63 3.54
N ALA A 223 -0.19 5.17 2.72
CA ALA A 223 1.20 4.91 3.12
C ALA A 223 1.89 6.13 3.77
N VAL A 224 1.65 7.33 3.25
CA VAL A 224 2.21 8.57 3.81
C VAL A 224 1.79 8.83 5.27
N CYS A 225 0.67 8.27 5.71
CA CYS A 225 0.19 8.45 7.10
C CYS A 225 1.12 7.82 8.13
N TYR A 226 1.92 6.83 7.75
CA TYR A 226 2.94 6.23 8.62
C TYR A 226 4.10 7.19 8.94
N MET A 227 4.31 8.21 8.11
CA MET A 227 5.39 9.19 8.21
C MET A 227 4.89 10.61 8.50
N THR A 228 3.71 10.77 9.07
CA THR A 228 3.11 12.10 9.29
C THR A 228 3.95 12.98 10.21
N GLY A 229 4.70 12.40 11.15
CA GLY A 229 5.66 13.10 12.01
C GLY A 229 6.82 13.74 11.24
N GLU A 230 7.19 13.17 10.08
CA GLU A 230 8.28 13.65 9.23
C GLU A 230 7.79 14.66 8.15
N ILE A 231 6.46 14.91 8.04
CA ILE A 231 5.86 15.80 7.05
C ILE A 231 5.94 17.27 7.48
N LYS A 232 6.39 18.14 6.56
CA LYS A 232 6.35 19.61 6.73
C LYS A 232 4.91 20.10 6.55
N ASP A 233 4.46 20.97 7.47
CA ASP A 233 3.09 21.54 7.50
C ASP A 233 2.00 20.47 7.20
N PRO A 234 1.83 19.47 8.09
CA PRO A 234 0.91 18.34 7.85
C PRO A 234 -0.54 18.80 7.63
N LYS A 235 -0.94 19.95 8.22
CA LYS A 235 -2.26 20.56 8.02
C LYS A 235 -2.61 20.75 6.56
N LYS A 236 -1.65 21.24 5.76
CA LYS A 236 -1.83 21.51 4.32
C LYS A 236 -1.37 20.35 3.46
N THR A 237 -0.26 19.73 3.85
CA THR A 237 0.40 18.70 3.03
C THR A 237 -0.39 17.40 2.99
N MET A 238 -0.87 16.89 4.14
CA MET A 238 -1.54 15.59 4.20
C MET A 238 -2.82 15.51 3.36
N PRO A 239 -3.81 16.44 3.51
CA PRO A 239 -5.02 16.40 2.70
C PRO A 239 -4.72 16.52 1.20
N ARG A 240 -3.80 17.42 0.83
CA ARG A 240 -3.42 17.63 -0.57
C ARG A 240 -2.74 16.40 -1.16
N ALA A 241 -1.80 15.79 -0.44
CA ALA A 241 -1.08 14.61 -0.90
C ALA A 241 -2.03 13.44 -1.15
N LEU A 242 -2.94 13.15 -0.22
CA LEU A 242 -3.88 12.04 -0.34
C LEU A 242 -4.91 12.28 -1.46
N ILE A 243 -5.41 13.51 -1.62
CA ILE A 243 -6.34 13.87 -2.70
C ILE A 243 -5.63 13.78 -4.06
N ILE A 244 -4.42 14.35 -4.19
CA ILE A 244 -3.64 14.26 -5.43
C ILE A 244 -3.37 12.80 -5.79
N THR A 245 -3.02 11.97 -4.81
CA THR A 245 -2.75 10.56 -5.04
C THR A 245 -3.97 9.82 -5.58
N VAL A 246 -5.14 9.94 -4.93
CA VAL A 246 -6.34 9.22 -5.39
C VAL A 246 -6.78 9.67 -6.78
N ILE A 247 -6.70 10.97 -7.08
CA ILE A 247 -7.03 11.50 -8.41
C ILE A 247 -6.04 10.98 -9.46
N ALA A 248 -4.73 11.08 -9.19
CA ALA A 248 -3.70 10.67 -10.13
C ALA A 248 -3.77 9.17 -10.43
N VAL A 249 -3.92 8.32 -9.41
CA VAL A 249 -4.07 6.87 -9.58
C VAL A 249 -5.33 6.55 -10.39
N THR A 250 -6.46 7.19 -10.07
CA THR A 250 -7.72 6.97 -10.80
C THR A 250 -7.57 7.33 -12.28
N ILE A 251 -6.97 8.48 -12.58
CA ILE A 251 -6.75 8.90 -13.97
C ILE A 251 -5.85 7.90 -14.71
N ILE A 252 -4.73 7.48 -14.09
CA ILE A 252 -3.81 6.53 -14.71
C ILE A 252 -4.53 5.20 -15.01
N TYR A 253 -5.26 4.65 -14.03
CA TYR A 253 -5.89 3.34 -14.16
C TYR A 253 -7.09 3.34 -15.12
N VAL A 254 -7.91 4.39 -15.09
CA VAL A 254 -9.01 4.56 -16.05
C VAL A 254 -8.48 4.73 -17.46
N SER A 255 -7.45 5.57 -17.65
CA SER A 255 -6.84 5.77 -18.97
C SER A 255 -6.18 4.50 -19.50
N LEU A 256 -5.49 3.76 -18.61
CA LEU A 256 -4.86 2.50 -18.98
C LEU A 256 -5.91 1.43 -19.35
N SER A 257 -6.96 1.27 -18.53
CA SER A 257 -8.05 0.32 -18.82
C SER A 257 -8.77 0.68 -20.12
N PHE A 258 -9.00 1.97 -20.37
CA PHE A 258 -9.58 2.46 -21.60
C PHE A 258 -8.72 2.05 -22.81
N VAL A 259 -7.43 2.31 -22.78
CA VAL A 259 -6.53 1.98 -23.89
C VAL A 259 -6.43 0.47 -24.09
N VAL A 260 -6.20 -0.29 -23.01
CA VAL A 260 -5.99 -1.75 -23.11
C VAL A 260 -7.24 -2.46 -23.64
N THR A 261 -8.45 -2.07 -23.20
CA THR A 261 -9.72 -2.62 -23.73
C THR A 261 -10.06 -2.16 -25.15
N GLY A 262 -9.46 -1.07 -25.61
CA GLY A 262 -9.58 -0.59 -27.00
C GLY A 262 -8.54 -1.19 -27.95
N LEU A 263 -7.54 -1.90 -27.43
CA LEU A 263 -6.50 -2.57 -28.22
C LEU A 263 -6.71 -4.10 -28.29
N LEU A 264 -7.20 -4.70 -27.22
CA LEU A 264 -7.35 -6.16 -27.12
C LEU A 264 -8.80 -6.54 -26.80
N PRO A 265 -9.39 -7.55 -27.49
CA PRO A 265 -10.73 -8.06 -27.20
C PRO A 265 -10.86 -8.49 -25.73
N ILE A 266 -12.04 -8.23 -25.14
CA ILE A 266 -12.26 -8.41 -23.69
C ILE A 266 -12.10 -9.86 -23.22
N ASP A 267 -12.45 -10.84 -24.03
CA ASP A 267 -12.30 -12.27 -23.78
C ASP A 267 -10.81 -12.69 -23.73
N GLN A 268 -10.00 -12.16 -24.65
CA GLN A 268 -8.56 -12.35 -24.64
C GLN A 268 -7.90 -11.66 -23.45
N LEU A 269 -8.36 -10.44 -23.13
CA LEU A 269 -7.86 -9.68 -21.97
C LEU A 269 -8.15 -10.41 -20.65
N ALA A 270 -9.33 -10.99 -20.50
CA ALA A 270 -9.76 -11.72 -19.31
C ALA A 270 -9.03 -13.06 -19.11
N SER A 271 -8.50 -13.63 -20.17
CA SER A 271 -7.76 -14.91 -20.13
C SER A 271 -6.23 -14.74 -20.20
N SER A 272 -5.74 -13.53 -20.31
CA SER A 272 -4.30 -13.25 -20.49
C SER A 272 -3.54 -13.25 -19.18
N ASP A 273 -2.42 -13.96 -19.10
CA ASP A 273 -1.47 -13.88 -17.99
C ASP A 273 -0.63 -12.58 -18.00
N SER A 274 -0.65 -11.85 -19.12
CA SER A 274 0.10 -10.62 -19.30
C SER A 274 -0.69 -9.56 -20.09
N PRO A 275 -1.86 -9.12 -19.58
CA PRO A 275 -2.85 -8.34 -20.33
C PRO A 275 -2.30 -7.03 -20.93
N ILE A 276 -1.39 -6.35 -20.23
CA ILE A 276 -0.76 -5.12 -20.74
C ILE A 276 0.22 -5.43 -21.88
N ALA A 277 0.94 -6.56 -21.81
CA ALA A 277 1.86 -6.97 -22.87
C ALA A 277 1.11 -7.37 -24.13
N ASP A 278 0.05 -8.15 -23.99
CA ASP A 278 -0.77 -8.60 -25.12
C ASP A 278 -1.46 -7.43 -25.80
N ALA A 279 -2.03 -6.48 -25.03
CA ALA A 279 -2.57 -5.26 -25.60
C ALA A 279 -1.50 -4.40 -26.29
N ALA A 280 -0.30 -4.27 -25.72
CA ALA A 280 0.81 -3.56 -26.33
C ALA A 280 1.30 -4.22 -27.62
N SER A 281 1.18 -5.55 -27.77
CA SER A 281 1.56 -6.29 -28.96
C SER A 281 0.71 -5.91 -30.20
N MET A 282 -0.50 -5.40 -29.96
CA MET A 282 -1.40 -4.92 -31.03
C MET A 282 -0.96 -3.57 -31.60
N LEU A 283 -0.02 -2.87 -30.94
CA LEU A 283 0.45 -1.56 -31.39
C LEU A 283 1.47 -1.69 -32.55
N PRO A 284 1.33 -0.91 -33.63
CA PRO A 284 2.29 -0.88 -34.73
C PRO A 284 3.71 -0.60 -34.23
N GLY A 285 4.68 -1.36 -34.74
CA GLY A 285 6.10 -1.19 -34.39
C GLY A 285 6.52 -1.72 -33.03
N ILE A 286 5.61 -2.11 -32.17
CA ILE A 286 5.90 -2.72 -30.85
C ILE A 286 5.88 -4.26 -30.97
N GLY A 287 4.79 -4.84 -31.46
CA GLY A 287 4.64 -6.26 -31.82
C GLY A 287 5.39 -7.25 -30.92
N GLY A 288 6.39 -7.94 -31.48
CA GLY A 288 7.18 -8.94 -30.76
C GLY A 288 8.02 -8.42 -29.59
N ALA A 289 8.23 -7.11 -29.45
CA ALA A 289 8.94 -6.51 -28.32
C ALA A 289 8.01 -6.20 -27.13
N ALA A 290 6.68 -6.36 -27.29
CA ALA A 290 5.69 -5.97 -26.28
C ALA A 290 5.91 -6.65 -24.92
N GLY A 291 6.16 -7.95 -24.89
CA GLY A 291 6.46 -8.70 -23.67
C GLY A 291 7.68 -8.15 -22.94
N THR A 292 8.76 -7.91 -23.67
CA THR A 292 10.00 -7.32 -23.16
C THR A 292 9.78 -5.93 -22.58
N ILE A 293 9.10 -5.05 -23.32
CA ILE A 293 8.79 -3.67 -22.89
C ILE A 293 7.95 -3.70 -21.63
N THR A 294 6.89 -4.51 -21.58
CA THR A 294 6.00 -4.61 -20.43
C THR A 294 6.69 -5.17 -19.20
N ALA A 295 7.56 -6.18 -19.35
CA ALA A 295 8.31 -6.71 -18.23
C ALA A 295 9.32 -5.67 -17.67
N ILE A 296 9.99 -4.89 -18.54
CA ILE A 296 10.83 -3.76 -18.10
C ILE A 296 10.00 -2.71 -17.37
N MET A 297 8.81 -2.36 -17.90
CA MET A 297 7.88 -1.47 -17.21
C MET A 297 7.52 -1.99 -15.82
N ALA A 298 7.14 -3.26 -15.70
CA ALA A 298 6.78 -3.88 -14.43
C ALA A 298 7.94 -3.81 -13.42
N ILE A 299 9.16 -4.14 -13.83
CA ILE A 299 10.35 -4.05 -12.98
C ILE A 299 10.55 -2.62 -12.46
N ILE A 300 10.51 -1.61 -13.33
CA ILE A 300 10.67 -0.19 -12.95
C ILE A 300 9.58 0.23 -11.95
N VAL A 301 8.34 -0.15 -12.23
CA VAL A 301 7.18 0.19 -11.40
C VAL A 301 7.29 -0.45 -10.02
N ILE A 302 7.62 -1.74 -9.95
CA ILE A 302 7.67 -2.49 -8.68
C ILE A 302 8.89 -2.07 -7.85
N ILE A 303 10.02 -1.72 -8.46
CA ILE A 303 11.20 -1.15 -7.78
C ILE A 303 10.81 0.09 -6.97
N GLY A 304 10.02 0.99 -7.56
CA GLY A 304 9.55 2.18 -6.85
C GLY A 304 8.64 1.86 -5.67
N SER A 305 7.82 0.82 -5.79
CA SER A 305 6.94 0.37 -4.68
C SER A 305 7.73 -0.33 -3.57
N LEU A 306 8.70 -1.19 -3.90
CA LEU A 306 9.61 -1.82 -2.94
C LEU A 306 10.36 -0.76 -2.12
N SER A 307 10.93 0.24 -2.78
CA SER A 307 11.59 1.37 -2.12
C SER A 307 10.65 2.11 -1.16
N SER A 308 9.40 2.38 -1.60
CA SER A 308 8.41 3.04 -0.76
C SER A 308 8.07 2.23 0.50
N CYS A 309 7.80 0.94 0.36
CA CYS A 309 7.49 0.04 1.49
C CYS A 309 8.61 0.05 2.54
N ILE A 310 9.85 -0.13 2.13
CA ILE A 310 11.01 -0.11 3.05
C ILE A 310 11.16 1.26 3.74
N MET A 311 10.72 2.34 3.07
CA MET A 311 10.79 3.68 3.63
C MET A 311 9.75 3.92 4.73
N PHE A 312 8.46 3.60 4.52
CA PHE A 312 7.41 4.05 5.44
C PHE A 312 7.03 3.02 6.51
N GLN A 313 7.02 1.74 6.19
CA GLN A 313 6.49 0.69 7.07
C GLN A 313 7.19 0.61 8.45
N PRO A 314 8.53 0.73 8.57
CA PRO A 314 9.23 0.63 9.85
C PRO A 314 8.82 1.67 10.91
N ARG A 315 8.02 2.68 10.54
CA ARG A 315 7.56 3.72 11.46
C ARG A 315 6.51 3.22 12.44
N ILE A 316 5.82 2.12 12.14
CA ILE A 316 4.83 1.57 13.06
C ILE A 316 5.51 0.91 14.28
N GLU A 317 6.53 0.06 14.06
CA GLU A 317 7.27 -0.55 15.16
C GLU A 317 8.10 0.50 15.94
N TYR A 318 8.61 1.51 15.25
CA TYR A 318 9.25 2.66 15.90
C TYR A 318 8.28 3.35 16.87
N ALA A 319 7.05 3.63 16.44
CA ALA A 319 6.03 4.24 17.29
C ALA A 319 5.64 3.34 18.48
N MET A 320 5.42 2.05 18.24
CA MET A 320 5.13 1.06 19.28
C MET A 320 6.26 0.98 20.31
N ALA A 321 7.50 1.00 19.86
CA ALA A 321 8.67 0.93 20.74
C ALA A 321 8.82 2.18 21.60
N LYS A 322 8.48 3.37 21.08
CA LYS A 322 8.40 4.61 21.86
C LYS A 322 7.37 4.52 22.98
N ASP A 323 6.26 3.86 22.73
CA ASP A 323 5.19 3.66 23.71
C ASP A 323 5.43 2.46 24.65
N GLY A 324 6.56 1.75 24.49
CA GLY A 324 6.91 0.57 25.28
C GLY A 324 6.16 -0.71 24.90
N LEU A 325 5.36 -0.66 23.84
CA LEU A 325 4.59 -1.82 23.32
C LEU A 325 5.36 -2.65 22.29
N TRP A 326 6.68 -2.43 22.19
CA TRP A 326 7.61 -3.20 21.37
C TRP A 326 9.00 -3.21 21.98
N PHE A 327 9.95 -3.89 21.35
CA PHE A 327 11.34 -3.90 21.81
C PHE A 327 11.95 -2.49 21.75
N LYS A 328 12.48 -1.98 22.85
CA LYS A 328 13.04 -0.62 22.97
C LYS A 328 14.10 -0.28 21.91
N SER A 329 14.80 -1.29 21.38
CA SER A 329 15.80 -1.09 20.32
C SER A 329 15.22 -0.48 19.04
N PHE A 330 13.94 -0.76 18.72
CA PHE A 330 13.27 -0.21 17.55
C PHE A 330 12.99 1.29 17.63
N ALA A 331 12.95 1.85 18.84
CA ALA A 331 12.83 3.30 19.06
C ALA A 331 14.14 4.07 18.81
N LYS A 332 15.25 3.38 18.54
CA LYS A 332 16.55 4.04 18.31
C LYS A 332 16.60 4.72 16.96
N VAL A 333 16.83 6.03 16.98
CA VAL A 333 17.09 6.86 15.80
C VAL A 333 18.59 6.92 15.54
N HIS A 334 19.00 6.75 14.30
CA HIS A 334 20.43 6.81 13.93
C HIS A 334 20.97 8.22 14.16
N PRO A 335 22.09 8.40 14.91
CA PRO A 335 22.56 9.73 15.35
C PRO A 335 22.91 10.67 14.19
N LYS A 336 23.43 10.12 13.08
CA LYS A 336 23.84 10.90 11.89
C LYS A 336 22.72 11.00 10.85
N PHE A 337 21.98 9.91 10.61
CA PHE A 337 21.05 9.82 9.48
C PHE A 337 19.61 10.15 9.85
N GLU A 338 19.30 10.20 11.16
CA GLU A 338 17.96 10.52 11.69
C GLU A 338 16.87 9.57 11.13
N THR A 339 17.20 8.28 11.01
CA THR A 339 16.33 7.22 10.54
C THR A 339 16.07 6.19 11.64
N PRO A 340 14.92 5.50 11.68
CA PRO A 340 14.66 4.38 12.60
C PRO A 340 15.37 3.11 12.09
N HIS A 341 16.71 3.16 12.06
CA HIS A 341 17.54 2.19 11.36
C HIS A 341 17.35 0.74 11.82
N ILE A 342 17.11 0.51 13.12
CA ILE A 342 16.90 -0.85 13.64
C ILE A 342 15.58 -1.42 13.15
N SER A 343 14.50 -0.64 13.15
CA SER A 343 13.22 -1.06 12.57
C SER A 343 13.36 -1.41 11.10
N ILE A 344 14.05 -0.58 10.31
CA ILE A 344 14.30 -0.84 8.88
C ILE A 344 15.07 -2.15 8.69
N ILE A 345 16.18 -2.33 9.43
CA ILE A 345 17.04 -3.52 9.29
C ILE A 345 16.27 -4.80 9.68
N ILE A 346 15.53 -4.81 10.78
CA ILE A 346 14.82 -6.00 11.24
C ILE A 346 13.65 -6.36 10.32
N GLN A 347 12.90 -5.37 9.83
CA GLN A 347 11.85 -5.63 8.82
C GLN A 347 12.42 -6.23 7.54
N CYS A 348 13.51 -5.65 7.00
CA CYS A 348 14.18 -6.19 5.82
C CYS A 348 14.77 -7.59 6.08
N ALA A 349 15.34 -7.84 7.26
CA ALA A 349 15.85 -9.18 7.61
C ALA A 349 14.71 -10.23 7.64
N TYR A 350 13.55 -9.89 8.19
CA TYR A 350 12.40 -10.78 8.18
C TYR A 350 11.84 -10.98 6.75
N ALA A 351 11.79 -9.93 5.93
CA ALA A 351 11.43 -10.06 4.52
C ALA A 351 12.38 -10.99 3.76
N ILE A 352 13.69 -10.92 4.03
CA ILE A 352 14.68 -11.82 3.42
C ILE A 352 14.43 -13.28 3.82
N VAL A 353 14.08 -13.54 5.08
CA VAL A 353 13.69 -14.91 5.51
C VAL A 353 12.47 -15.39 4.73
N LEU A 354 11.44 -14.55 4.56
CA LEU A 354 10.23 -14.88 3.81
C LEU A 354 10.50 -15.17 2.34
N ILE A 355 11.46 -14.49 1.69
CA ILE A 355 11.85 -14.76 0.29
C ILE A 355 12.25 -16.22 0.09
N PHE A 356 12.87 -16.86 1.09
CA PHE A 356 13.26 -18.27 1.02
C PHE A 356 12.24 -19.24 1.59
N ALA A 357 11.40 -18.78 2.53
CA ALA A 357 10.49 -19.65 3.30
C ALA A 357 9.13 -19.87 2.62
N THR A 358 8.73 -19.04 1.65
CA THR A 358 7.38 -19.06 1.09
C THR A 358 7.36 -18.66 -0.39
N ASP A 359 6.19 -18.70 -0.99
CA ASP A 359 5.92 -18.29 -2.37
C ASP A 359 5.06 -17.02 -2.43
N LEU A 360 5.01 -16.40 -3.62
CA LEU A 360 4.31 -15.16 -3.87
C LEU A 360 2.79 -15.26 -3.61
N ALA A 361 2.17 -16.35 -4.04
CA ALA A 361 0.72 -16.52 -3.95
C ALA A 361 0.26 -16.64 -2.50
N SER A 362 0.98 -17.42 -1.68
CA SER A 362 0.71 -17.57 -0.25
C SER A 362 0.81 -16.23 0.48
N LEU A 363 1.85 -15.43 0.20
CA LEU A 363 2.02 -14.11 0.81
C LEU A 363 0.86 -13.16 0.48
N LEU A 364 0.41 -13.12 -0.78
CA LEU A 364 -0.71 -12.29 -1.22
C LEU A 364 -2.02 -12.65 -0.50
N GLY A 365 -2.29 -13.95 -0.34
CA GLY A 365 -3.49 -14.43 0.35
C GLY A 365 -3.55 -13.98 1.82
N TYR A 366 -2.43 -14.03 2.54
CA TYR A 366 -2.35 -13.57 3.93
C TYR A 366 -2.48 -12.06 4.07
N PHE A 367 -1.82 -11.33 3.19
CA PHE A 367 -1.77 -9.88 3.23
C PHE A 367 -3.16 -9.23 3.09
N THR A 368 -3.92 -9.64 2.08
CA THR A 368 -5.13 -8.90 1.64
C THR A 368 -6.18 -8.78 2.73
N LEU A 369 -6.60 -9.88 3.36
CA LEU A 369 -7.65 -9.85 4.38
C LEU A 369 -7.24 -9.01 5.59
N VAL A 370 -5.99 -9.19 6.04
CA VAL A 370 -5.46 -8.48 7.22
C VAL A 370 -5.39 -6.98 6.96
N ALA A 371 -4.94 -6.57 5.77
CA ALA A 371 -4.88 -5.16 5.37
C ALA A 371 -6.29 -4.52 5.33
N LEU A 372 -7.27 -5.20 4.75
CA LEU A 372 -8.65 -4.72 4.73
C LEU A 372 -9.25 -4.60 6.13
N MET A 373 -9.01 -5.57 7.02
CA MET A 373 -9.46 -5.49 8.41
C MET A 373 -8.85 -4.29 9.15
N LYS A 374 -7.56 -4.02 8.97
CA LYS A 374 -6.89 -2.81 9.52
C LYS A 374 -7.58 -1.54 9.03
N ASN A 375 -7.85 -1.46 7.73
CA ASN A 375 -8.48 -0.28 7.12
C ASN A 375 -9.90 -0.07 7.66
N PHE A 376 -10.72 -1.12 7.72
CA PHE A 376 -12.08 -1.06 8.27
C PHE A 376 -12.10 -0.52 9.70
N LEU A 377 -11.26 -1.09 10.57
CA LEU A 377 -11.13 -0.65 11.95
C LEU A 377 -10.61 0.79 12.05
N THR A 378 -9.66 1.18 11.20
CA THR A 378 -9.16 2.56 11.16
C THR A 378 -10.25 3.57 10.82
N PHE A 379 -11.09 3.27 9.83
CA PHE A 379 -12.19 4.16 9.44
C PHE A 379 -13.24 4.28 10.55
N SER A 380 -13.44 3.22 11.34
CA SER A 380 -14.35 3.26 12.49
C SER A 380 -13.88 4.22 13.59
N MET A 381 -12.57 4.50 13.69
CA MET A 381 -12.01 5.40 14.74
C MET A 381 -12.56 6.82 14.67
N ILE A 382 -12.96 7.30 13.51
CA ILE A 382 -13.61 8.63 13.36
C ILE A 382 -14.83 8.76 14.25
N PHE A 383 -15.65 7.70 14.36
CA PHE A 383 -16.86 7.74 15.20
C PHE A 383 -16.53 7.88 16.69
N PHE A 384 -15.47 7.20 17.14
CA PHE A 384 -15.01 7.26 18.52
C PHE A 384 -14.31 8.59 18.82
N LEU A 385 -13.37 9.00 17.99
CA LEU A 385 -12.56 10.20 18.20
C LEU A 385 -13.39 11.48 18.13
N ARG A 386 -14.30 11.62 17.18
CA ARG A 386 -15.18 12.79 17.08
C ARG A 386 -16.20 12.89 18.22
N ARG A 387 -16.56 11.76 18.88
CA ARG A 387 -17.39 11.75 20.09
C ARG A 387 -16.60 12.08 21.35
N LYS A 388 -15.30 11.79 21.38
CA LYS A 388 -14.39 12.09 22.48
C LYS A 388 -14.10 13.59 22.48
N LYS A 389 -14.95 14.39 23.10
CA LYS A 389 -14.93 15.87 23.04
C LYS A 389 -13.63 16.51 23.54
N SER A 390 -12.87 15.90 24.43
CA SER A 390 -11.59 16.41 24.92
C SER A 390 -10.40 15.84 24.13
N GLY A 391 -9.61 16.72 23.48
CA GLY A 391 -8.34 16.36 22.86
C GLY A 391 -8.39 16.02 21.37
N TYR A 392 -9.56 15.79 20.76
CA TYR A 392 -9.65 15.59 19.31
C TYR A 392 -9.79 16.91 18.57
N ASN A 393 -8.71 17.43 18.03
CA ASN A 393 -8.70 18.68 17.29
C ASN A 393 -7.88 18.57 16.01
N PRO A 394 -8.45 17.97 14.93
CA PRO A 394 -7.75 17.83 13.66
C PRO A 394 -7.44 19.20 13.07
N LEU A 395 -6.19 19.37 12.62
CA LEU A 395 -5.75 20.60 11.94
C LEU A 395 -6.48 20.81 10.60
N TRP A 396 -6.98 19.72 10.03
CA TRP A 396 -7.88 19.71 8.87
C TRP A 396 -9.02 18.74 9.13
N LYS A 397 -10.26 19.20 8.98
CA LYS A 397 -11.47 18.42 9.24
C LYS A 397 -12.25 18.20 7.96
N MET A 398 -12.53 16.93 7.61
CA MET A 398 -13.31 16.62 6.42
C MET A 398 -14.80 17.02 6.57
N ARG A 399 -15.39 17.53 5.50
CA ARG A 399 -16.83 17.78 5.42
C ARG A 399 -17.59 16.45 5.33
N GLY A 400 -18.75 16.35 5.99
CA GLY A 400 -19.55 15.11 5.98
C GLY A 400 -18.88 13.90 6.66
N GLY A 401 -18.03 14.12 7.68
CA GLY A 401 -17.13 13.14 8.24
C GLY A 401 -17.71 11.78 8.62
N TYR A 402 -18.86 11.75 9.30
CA TYR A 402 -19.52 10.47 9.63
C TYR A 402 -20.05 9.73 8.40
N PHE A 403 -20.59 10.48 7.42
CA PHE A 403 -21.04 9.89 6.17
C PHE A 403 -19.87 9.31 5.37
N MET A 404 -18.79 10.07 5.20
CA MET A 404 -17.60 9.63 4.48
C MET A 404 -16.95 8.40 5.15
N ALA A 405 -16.83 8.40 6.48
CA ALA A 405 -16.33 7.24 7.21
C ALA A 405 -17.27 6.03 7.07
N GLY A 406 -18.59 6.25 7.10
CA GLY A 406 -19.58 5.19 6.87
C GLY A 406 -19.46 4.57 5.48
N VAL A 407 -19.32 5.40 4.44
CA VAL A 407 -19.08 4.92 3.05
C VAL A 407 -17.79 4.11 2.98
N ALA A 408 -16.69 4.62 3.52
CA ALA A 408 -15.40 3.90 3.53
C ALA A 408 -15.51 2.55 4.25
N MET A 409 -16.23 2.48 5.37
CA MET A 409 -16.47 1.23 6.11
C MET A 409 -17.33 0.24 5.30
N VAL A 410 -18.43 0.70 4.70
CA VAL A 410 -19.30 -0.18 3.89
C VAL A 410 -18.52 -0.78 2.73
N VAL A 411 -17.79 0.06 2.00
CA VAL A 411 -16.92 -0.39 0.90
C VAL A 411 -15.93 -1.43 1.40
N THR A 412 -15.18 -1.13 2.46
CA THR A 412 -14.15 -2.04 2.98
C THR A 412 -14.76 -3.33 3.51
N PHE A 413 -15.93 -3.27 4.16
CA PHE A 413 -16.65 -4.46 4.61
C PHE A 413 -17.07 -5.36 3.43
N THR A 414 -17.59 -4.75 2.34
CA THR A 414 -17.93 -5.50 1.12
C THR A 414 -16.72 -6.20 0.54
N LEU A 415 -15.55 -5.53 0.56
CA LEU A 415 -14.29 -6.10 0.09
C LEU A 415 -13.79 -7.24 0.99
N ILE A 416 -13.92 -7.10 2.32
CA ILE A 416 -13.66 -8.20 3.27
C ILE A 416 -14.56 -9.39 2.95
N ALA A 417 -15.86 -9.16 2.79
CA ALA A 417 -16.80 -10.23 2.45
C ALA A 417 -16.45 -10.92 1.12
N SER A 418 -16.08 -10.15 0.10
CA SER A 418 -15.66 -10.71 -1.19
C SER A 418 -14.38 -11.55 -1.09
N THR A 419 -13.44 -11.19 -0.22
CA THR A 419 -12.20 -11.94 -0.01
C THR A 419 -12.47 -13.36 0.49
N PHE A 420 -13.50 -13.55 1.31
CA PHE A 420 -13.91 -14.88 1.76
C PHE A 420 -14.46 -15.78 0.64
N LEU A 421 -14.85 -15.21 -0.51
CA LEU A 421 -15.35 -15.99 -1.65
C LEU A 421 -14.19 -16.62 -2.46
N TRP A 422 -13.05 -15.95 -2.55
CA TRP A 422 -11.92 -16.43 -3.37
C TRP A 422 -10.70 -16.94 -2.59
N ALA A 423 -10.47 -16.48 -1.34
CA ALA A 423 -9.35 -16.90 -0.50
C ALA A 423 -9.77 -17.19 0.96
N PRO A 424 -10.73 -18.12 1.21
CA PRO A 424 -11.33 -18.29 2.53
C PRO A 424 -10.34 -18.82 3.58
N THR A 425 -9.45 -19.74 3.20
CA THR A 425 -8.59 -20.45 4.16
C THR A 425 -7.36 -19.64 4.56
N ALA A 426 -6.65 -19.07 3.61
CA ALA A 426 -5.40 -18.34 3.88
C ALA A 426 -5.64 -17.11 4.76
N GLY A 427 -6.65 -16.30 4.43
CA GLY A 427 -7.01 -15.12 5.21
C GLY A 427 -7.50 -15.43 6.63
N LEU A 428 -8.31 -16.50 6.78
CA LEU A 428 -8.78 -16.96 8.11
C LEU A 428 -7.61 -17.42 8.98
N ILE A 429 -6.70 -18.22 8.43
CA ILE A 429 -5.51 -18.70 9.15
C ILE A 429 -4.67 -17.51 9.62
N ALA A 430 -4.39 -16.53 8.73
CA ALA A 430 -3.64 -15.33 9.10
C ALA A 430 -4.34 -14.51 10.19
N GLY A 431 -5.66 -14.33 10.08
CA GLY A 431 -6.47 -13.64 11.09
C GLY A 431 -6.44 -14.33 12.46
N VAL A 432 -6.68 -15.64 12.49
CA VAL A 432 -6.65 -16.44 13.72
C VAL A 432 -5.27 -16.44 14.37
N ILE A 433 -4.20 -16.72 13.61
CA ILE A 433 -2.83 -16.70 14.11
C ILE A 433 -2.50 -15.32 14.69
N SER A 434 -2.88 -14.24 13.99
CA SER A 434 -2.63 -12.87 14.43
C SER A 434 -3.28 -12.53 15.77
N ILE A 435 -4.50 -13.01 15.99
CA ILE A 435 -5.23 -12.83 17.26
C ILE A 435 -4.62 -13.71 18.36
N VAL A 436 -4.44 -15.00 18.08
CA VAL A 436 -3.92 -15.98 19.06
C VAL A 436 -2.51 -15.64 19.53
N THR A 437 -1.66 -15.14 18.64
CA THR A 437 -0.29 -14.71 19.00
C THR A 437 -0.24 -13.29 19.54
N GLY A 438 -1.09 -12.39 19.05
CA GLY A 438 -1.11 -10.99 19.44
C GLY A 438 -1.57 -10.76 20.88
N ILE A 439 -2.56 -11.53 21.37
CA ILE A 439 -3.05 -11.38 22.75
C ILE A 439 -1.97 -11.71 23.79
N PRO A 440 -1.31 -12.88 23.76
CA PRO A 440 -0.21 -13.16 24.70
C PRO A 440 0.95 -12.18 24.57
N ALA A 441 1.31 -11.77 23.33
CA ALA A 441 2.36 -10.80 23.10
C ALA A 441 2.03 -9.42 23.72
N TYR A 442 0.78 -8.96 23.61
CA TYR A 442 0.34 -7.72 24.28
C TYR A 442 0.56 -7.76 25.78
N TYR A 443 0.12 -8.82 26.45
CA TYR A 443 0.29 -8.96 27.90
C TYR A 443 1.77 -9.09 28.28
N PHE A 444 2.59 -9.78 27.47
CA PHE A 444 4.04 -9.85 27.66
C PHE A 444 4.69 -8.48 27.66
N PHE A 445 4.45 -7.64 26.64
CA PHE A 445 5.03 -6.31 26.56
C PHE A 445 4.46 -5.38 27.64
N LYS A 446 3.15 -5.45 27.91
CA LYS A 446 2.51 -4.68 28.98
C LYS A 446 3.14 -4.97 30.33
N HIS A 447 3.39 -6.23 30.67
CA HIS A 447 4.02 -6.65 31.93
C HIS A 447 5.51 -6.28 31.97
N LYS A 448 6.24 -6.54 30.88
CA LYS A 448 7.69 -6.30 30.78
C LYS A 448 8.07 -4.84 30.96
N TYR A 449 7.23 -3.93 30.48
CA TYR A 449 7.52 -2.49 30.51
C TYR A 449 6.62 -1.68 31.46
N HIS A 450 5.85 -2.38 32.32
CA HIS A 450 4.97 -1.77 33.34
C HIS A 450 3.99 -0.73 32.79
N ILE A 451 3.38 -0.98 31.63
CA ILE A 451 2.45 -0.07 30.98
C ILE A 451 1.08 -0.18 31.66
N ALA A 452 0.56 0.96 32.14
CA ALA A 452 -0.73 1.06 32.83
C ALA A 452 -1.93 0.76 31.91
#